data_4ec01b1ae85b6d1613022fc36baadbd3
#
_entry.id   4ec01b1ae85b6d1613022fc36baadbd3
#
_cell.length_a   1.000
_cell.length_b   1.000
_cell.length_c   1.000
_cell.angle_alpha   90.00
_cell.angle_beta   90.00
_cell.angle_gamma   90.00
#
_symmetry.space_group_name_H-M   'P 1'
#
loop_
_entity.id
_entity.type
_entity.pdbx_description
1 polymer ?
#
loop_
_entity_poly.entity_id
_entity_poly.type
_entity_poly.pdbx_seq_one_letter_code
_entity_poly.pdbx_strand_id
1 'polypeptide(L)'
;MSLDSVHSHTLPNGLLVLTKEAHSAPIATCWVWYRVGSRNERSGLTGISHWVEHMLFNGTPTFPKGYLDRVIARNGGTFNGFTWLDYTAYFETLPAERLELGLQIESDRMVNALFLPEEVERERTVVISELEGYENQPENWLSEAVVATAFVAHPYHNPVIGYKSDLLAITRDDLYLHYQTYYKPNNAVLVLVGDFETDAVLQKVEHYFADLPPGLPLPPFYAVEPEPQGEKRVTIRRPGAAEQVQIAYLAPDCRHADFAPLVILDAVLSGARPLTFSGGGTQTNRSARLYQALVETQLANYAVSSYRPSRDPFIFELDALVRTEHKASEIETALLHEIEKIQNDGIKVEELAKVDKQLRAQIAYSYERVTNQALLLGTWEVLASFKRVDTLFDELAAVKPEDVQRVAQTYLTEMRRVVGHFIPTKSSLG
;
A
#
# COMPACT_ATOMS: atom_id res chain seq x y z
N MET A 1 7.33 22.83 0.19
CA MET A 1 6.71 22.39 1.45
C MET A 1 7.79 21.76 2.27
N SER A 2 7.96 22.17 3.50
CA SER A 2 9.08 21.68 4.33
C SER A 2 8.51 20.78 5.42
N LEU A 3 9.20 19.66 5.72
CA LEU A 3 8.97 18.83 6.92
C LEU A 3 9.57 19.51 8.17
N ASP A 4 10.03 20.77 8.10
CA ASP A 4 10.65 21.49 9.22
C ASP A 4 9.78 21.53 10.48
N SER A 5 8.48 21.22 10.37
CA SER A 5 7.53 21.15 11.47
C SER A 5 7.28 19.71 11.98
N VAL A 6 8.00 18.69 11.47
CA VAL A 6 7.89 17.32 11.99
C VAL A 6 8.94 17.11 13.05
N HIS A 7 8.51 16.83 14.26
CA HIS A 7 9.39 16.45 15.35
C HIS A 7 9.47 14.93 15.47
N SER A 8 10.69 14.41 15.66
CA SER A 8 10.91 12.98 15.88
C SER A 8 11.50 12.76 17.26
N HIS A 9 10.93 11.84 18.02
CA HIS A 9 11.37 11.44 19.34
C HIS A 9 11.39 9.91 19.44
N THR A 10 12.40 9.33 20.06
CA THR A 10 12.46 7.88 20.27
C THR A 10 12.41 7.60 21.77
N LEU A 11 11.41 6.82 22.19
CA LEU A 11 11.27 6.41 23.58
C LEU A 11 12.37 5.39 23.97
N PRO A 12 12.67 5.22 25.27
CA PRO A 12 13.68 4.25 25.73
C PRO A 12 13.44 2.82 25.29
N ASN A 13 12.18 2.43 25.07
CA ASN A 13 11.78 1.10 24.58
C ASN A 13 11.87 0.95 23.06
N GLY A 14 12.35 1.97 22.34
CA GLY A 14 12.58 1.96 20.89
C GLY A 14 11.41 2.41 20.04
N LEU A 15 10.27 2.81 20.62
CA LEU A 15 9.15 3.38 19.84
C LEU A 15 9.57 4.73 19.24
N LEU A 16 9.52 4.82 17.91
CA LEU A 16 9.69 6.09 17.21
C LEU A 16 8.36 6.86 17.19
N VAL A 17 8.38 8.09 17.63
CA VAL A 17 7.24 9.02 17.67
C VAL A 17 7.50 10.15 16.68
N LEU A 18 6.58 10.37 15.75
CA LEU A 18 6.56 11.51 14.86
C LEU A 18 5.38 12.39 15.22
N THR A 19 5.62 13.68 15.48
CA THR A 19 4.57 14.66 15.77
C THR A 19 4.60 15.79 14.77
N LYS A 20 3.42 16.28 14.38
CA LYS A 20 3.28 17.45 13.54
C LYS A 20 2.06 18.26 13.95
N GLU A 21 2.28 19.49 14.36
CA GLU A 21 1.20 20.43 14.69
C GLU A 21 0.49 20.92 13.44
N ALA A 22 -0.85 20.98 13.49
CA ALA A 22 -1.71 21.45 12.41
C ALA A 22 -2.98 22.08 12.98
N HIS A 23 -2.94 23.39 13.21
CA HIS A 23 -3.97 24.17 13.92
C HIS A 23 -5.10 24.70 13.02
N SER A 24 -5.26 24.17 11.79
CA SER A 24 -6.28 24.64 10.86
C SER A 24 -7.71 24.20 11.22
N ALA A 25 -7.84 23.14 12.03
CA ALA A 25 -9.11 22.62 12.52
C ALA A 25 -8.88 21.92 13.86
N PRO A 26 -9.87 21.88 14.78
CA PRO A 26 -9.75 21.28 16.11
C PRO A 26 -9.85 19.74 16.05
N ILE A 27 -9.02 19.11 15.23
CA ILE A 27 -8.94 17.66 15.03
C ILE A 27 -7.50 17.18 15.12
N ALA A 28 -7.32 15.96 15.60
CA ALA A 28 -6.04 15.28 15.61
C ALA A 28 -6.20 13.81 15.21
N THR A 29 -5.13 13.24 14.70
CA THR A 29 -5.08 11.82 14.31
C THR A 29 -3.91 11.13 14.98
N CYS A 30 -4.17 9.91 15.46
CA CYS A 30 -3.20 9.00 16.05
C CYS A 30 -3.06 7.79 15.14
N TRP A 31 -1.85 7.47 14.71
CA TRP A 31 -1.54 6.33 13.86
C TRP A 31 -0.44 5.50 14.48
N VAL A 32 -0.63 4.19 14.54
CA VAL A 32 0.44 3.23 14.86
C VAL A 32 0.73 2.39 13.62
N TRP A 33 1.97 2.38 13.21
CA TRP A 33 2.50 1.61 12.10
C TRP A 33 3.42 0.53 12.62
N TYR A 34 3.17 -0.72 12.25
CA TYR A 34 4.06 -1.84 12.53
C TYR A 34 4.79 -2.23 11.25
N ARG A 35 6.13 -2.42 11.36
CA ARG A 35 6.96 -2.85 10.24
C ARG A 35 6.81 -4.34 10.01
N VAL A 36 5.59 -4.77 9.70
CA VAL A 36 5.19 -6.15 9.41
C VAL A 36 4.01 -6.15 8.46
N GLY A 37 4.09 -6.96 7.41
CA GLY A 37 3.06 -7.20 6.41
C GLY A 37 3.26 -8.56 5.77
N SER A 38 2.62 -8.83 4.63
CA SER A 38 2.72 -10.14 3.96
C SER A 38 4.15 -10.51 3.55
N ARG A 39 5.04 -9.54 3.37
CA ARG A 39 6.48 -9.73 3.16
C ARG A 39 7.14 -10.57 4.25
N ASN A 40 6.66 -10.47 5.48
CA ASN A 40 7.25 -11.14 6.64
C ASN A 40 6.70 -12.55 6.88
N GLU A 41 5.78 -12.99 6.03
CA GLU A 41 5.12 -14.28 6.11
C GLU A 41 5.96 -15.39 5.46
N ARG A 42 5.63 -16.62 5.78
CA ARG A 42 6.22 -17.81 5.19
C ARG A 42 5.14 -18.71 4.60
N SER A 43 5.50 -19.53 3.64
CA SER A 43 4.59 -20.54 3.08
C SER A 43 3.98 -21.40 4.20
N GLY A 44 2.68 -21.65 4.11
CA GLY A 44 1.88 -22.31 5.13
C GLY A 44 1.27 -21.37 6.17
N LEU A 45 1.65 -20.08 6.19
CA LEU A 45 1.12 -19.06 7.10
C LEU A 45 0.81 -17.75 6.36
N THR A 46 0.49 -17.80 5.07
CA THR A 46 0.13 -16.61 4.31
C THR A 46 -1.22 -16.04 4.77
N GLY A 47 -1.33 -14.71 4.81
CA GLY A 47 -2.50 -14.00 5.32
C GLY A 47 -2.52 -13.80 6.84
N ILE A 48 -1.49 -14.30 7.55
CA ILE A 48 -1.45 -14.19 9.01
C ILE A 48 -1.36 -12.73 9.49
N SER A 49 -0.64 -11.85 8.76
CA SER A 49 -0.54 -10.43 9.10
C SER A 49 -1.90 -9.73 8.99
N HIS A 50 -2.63 -9.99 7.92
CA HIS A 50 -3.98 -9.47 7.71
C HIS A 50 -4.96 -10.02 8.77
N TRP A 51 -4.89 -11.31 9.07
CA TRP A 51 -5.76 -11.87 10.11
C TRP A 51 -5.43 -11.33 11.51
N VAL A 52 -4.16 -11.09 11.85
CA VAL A 52 -3.80 -10.41 13.10
C VAL A 52 -4.35 -8.98 13.12
N GLU A 53 -4.37 -8.28 11.99
CA GLU A 53 -5.04 -6.97 11.90
C GLU A 53 -6.50 -7.07 12.37
N HIS A 54 -7.30 -8.01 11.83
CA HIS A 54 -8.67 -8.25 12.25
C HIS A 54 -8.78 -8.56 13.75
N MET A 55 -7.86 -9.38 14.28
CA MET A 55 -7.87 -9.75 15.69
C MET A 55 -7.64 -8.56 16.62
N LEU A 56 -6.92 -7.52 16.19
CA LEU A 56 -6.71 -6.34 17.01
C LEU A 56 -7.96 -5.44 17.16
N PHE A 57 -9.00 -5.69 16.41
CA PHE A 57 -10.34 -5.09 16.62
C PHE A 57 -11.23 -5.95 17.53
N ASN A 58 -10.81 -7.18 17.86
CA ASN A 58 -11.61 -8.12 18.66
C ASN A 58 -11.45 -7.94 20.19
N GLY A 59 -10.73 -6.89 20.61
CA GLY A 59 -10.76 -6.39 21.98
C GLY A 59 -9.57 -6.78 22.85
N THR A 60 -9.52 -6.09 23.96
CA THR A 60 -8.59 -6.24 25.08
C THR A 60 -9.38 -6.35 26.38
N PRO A 61 -8.75 -6.61 27.54
CA PRO A 61 -9.43 -6.53 28.84
C PRO A 61 -9.99 -5.14 29.14
N THR A 62 -9.32 -4.07 28.68
CA THR A 62 -9.73 -2.68 28.90
C THR A 62 -10.81 -2.23 27.90
N PHE A 63 -10.68 -2.64 26.66
CA PHE A 63 -11.58 -2.28 25.54
C PHE A 63 -12.19 -3.54 24.93
N PRO A 64 -13.29 -4.08 25.52
CA PRO A 64 -13.93 -5.30 25.00
C PRO A 64 -14.43 -5.13 23.56
N LYS A 65 -14.56 -6.25 22.84
CA LYS A 65 -15.08 -6.29 21.46
C LYS A 65 -16.34 -5.43 21.28
N GLY A 66 -16.36 -4.63 20.20
CA GLY A 66 -17.44 -3.69 19.88
C GLY A 66 -17.50 -2.45 20.78
N TYR A 67 -16.55 -2.29 21.71
CA TYR A 67 -16.45 -1.07 22.50
C TYR A 67 -15.81 0.08 21.67
N LEU A 68 -14.80 -0.23 20.85
CA LEU A 68 -14.10 0.75 20.02
C LEU A 68 -15.08 1.48 19.10
N ASP A 69 -15.92 0.76 18.37
CA ASP A 69 -16.94 1.35 17.47
C ASP A 69 -17.81 2.38 18.22
N ARG A 70 -18.27 1.99 19.40
CA ARG A 70 -19.15 2.85 20.20
C ARG A 70 -18.43 4.06 20.79
N VAL A 71 -17.21 3.85 21.32
CA VAL A 71 -16.51 4.95 22.00
C VAL A 71 -15.97 5.97 20.98
N ILE A 72 -15.43 5.52 19.85
CA ILE A 72 -14.96 6.40 18.79
C ILE A 72 -16.13 7.19 18.19
N ALA A 73 -17.24 6.52 17.83
CA ALA A 73 -18.43 7.19 17.28
C ALA A 73 -19.02 8.22 18.26
N ARG A 74 -19.12 7.90 19.57
CA ARG A 74 -19.59 8.83 20.60
C ARG A 74 -18.71 10.07 20.76
N ASN A 75 -17.43 9.94 20.49
CA ASN A 75 -16.48 11.04 20.53
C ASN A 75 -16.31 11.77 19.17
N GLY A 76 -17.15 11.45 18.17
CA GLY A 76 -17.14 12.13 16.87
C GLY A 76 -15.94 11.75 16.01
N GLY A 77 -15.31 10.63 16.26
CA GLY A 77 -14.12 10.15 15.55
C GLY A 77 -14.41 9.11 14.48
N THR A 78 -13.36 8.77 13.77
CA THR A 78 -13.28 7.63 12.83
C THR A 78 -12.04 6.82 13.13
N PHE A 79 -12.07 5.53 12.85
CA PHE A 79 -10.92 4.64 13.00
C PHE A 79 -10.92 3.59 11.90
N ASN A 80 -9.77 3.01 11.64
CA ASN A 80 -9.62 1.84 10.76
C ASN A 80 -8.24 1.20 10.97
N GLY A 81 -8.00 0.08 10.27
CA GLY A 81 -6.71 -0.55 10.09
C GLY A 81 -6.57 -1.06 8.67
N PHE A 82 -5.36 -1.36 8.26
CA PHE A 82 -5.08 -2.04 7.00
C PHE A 82 -3.70 -2.69 7.02
N THR A 83 -3.58 -3.78 6.29
CA THR A 83 -2.34 -4.52 6.07
C THR A 83 -1.93 -4.41 4.61
N TRP A 84 -0.64 -4.24 4.37
CA TRP A 84 -0.04 -4.25 3.04
C TRP A 84 1.19 -5.17 3.02
N LEU A 85 1.95 -5.11 1.93
CA LEU A 85 3.15 -5.94 1.75
C LEU A 85 4.17 -5.75 2.88
N ASP A 86 4.44 -4.50 3.29
CA ASP A 86 5.56 -4.12 4.15
C ASP A 86 5.15 -3.67 5.55
N TYR A 87 3.87 -3.41 5.79
CA TYR A 87 3.38 -2.82 7.02
C TYR A 87 1.93 -3.15 7.32
N THR A 88 1.59 -3.03 8.59
CA THR A 88 0.22 -2.97 9.10
C THR A 88 0.04 -1.69 9.90
N ALA A 89 -1.05 -0.98 9.71
CA ALA A 89 -1.30 0.29 10.38
C ALA A 89 -2.71 0.36 10.96
N TYR A 90 -2.85 1.09 12.05
CA TYR A 90 -4.12 1.42 12.71
C TYR A 90 -4.17 2.90 12.96
N PHE A 91 -5.39 3.47 12.94
CA PHE A 91 -5.53 4.89 13.20
C PHE A 91 -6.89 5.27 13.79
N GLU A 92 -6.88 6.33 14.59
CA GLU A 92 -8.03 7.10 15.02
C GLU A 92 -7.86 8.54 14.60
N THR A 93 -8.94 9.13 14.07
CA THR A 93 -9.06 10.58 13.86
C THR A 93 -10.19 11.10 14.72
N LEU A 94 -9.88 12.03 15.61
CA LEU A 94 -10.73 12.48 16.71
C LEU A 94 -10.73 14.00 16.82
N PRO A 95 -11.73 14.62 17.49
CA PRO A 95 -11.55 15.98 18.02
C PRO A 95 -10.27 16.07 18.83
N ALA A 96 -9.51 17.15 18.70
CA ALA A 96 -8.18 17.31 19.29
C ALA A 96 -8.17 17.06 20.81
N GLU A 97 -9.21 17.52 21.53
CA GLU A 97 -9.40 17.28 22.96
C GLU A 97 -9.57 15.82 23.35
N ARG A 98 -9.82 14.93 22.35
CA ARG A 98 -10.02 13.48 22.52
C ARG A 98 -8.87 12.63 22.02
N LEU A 99 -7.78 13.24 21.55
CA LEU A 99 -6.59 12.54 21.04
C LEU A 99 -6.05 11.48 22.03
N GLU A 100 -6.14 11.76 23.33
CA GLU A 100 -5.69 10.86 24.38
C GLU A 100 -6.41 9.49 24.35
N LEU A 101 -7.66 9.43 23.90
CA LEU A 101 -8.37 8.18 23.70
C LEU A 101 -7.67 7.29 22.64
N GLY A 102 -7.15 7.87 21.55
CA GLY A 102 -6.37 7.12 20.57
C GLY A 102 -5.08 6.55 21.18
N LEU A 103 -4.37 7.34 22.00
CA LEU A 103 -3.17 6.85 22.71
C LEU A 103 -3.49 5.68 23.66
N GLN A 104 -4.61 5.76 24.39
CA GLN A 104 -5.07 4.70 25.27
C GLN A 104 -5.38 3.40 24.51
N ILE A 105 -6.10 3.52 23.40
CA ILE A 105 -6.47 2.36 22.56
C ILE A 105 -5.22 1.71 21.99
N GLU A 106 -4.33 2.50 21.38
CA GLU A 106 -3.16 1.97 20.69
C GLU A 106 -2.13 1.36 21.64
N SER A 107 -1.90 1.97 22.80
CA SER A 107 -0.99 1.43 23.81
C SER A 107 -1.51 0.13 24.40
N ASP A 108 -2.82 0.01 24.65
CA ASP A 108 -3.43 -1.17 25.23
C ASP A 108 -3.44 -2.33 24.20
N ARG A 109 -3.88 -2.11 22.96
CA ARG A 109 -3.91 -3.19 21.96
C ARG A 109 -2.53 -3.65 21.49
N MET A 110 -1.50 -2.82 21.64
CA MET A 110 -0.11 -3.21 21.35
C MET A 110 0.37 -4.38 22.22
N VAL A 111 -0.16 -4.54 23.43
CA VAL A 111 0.32 -5.54 24.42
C VAL A 111 -0.76 -6.45 24.98
N ASN A 112 -2.03 -6.08 24.92
CA ASN A 112 -3.13 -6.74 25.63
C ASN A 112 -4.21 -7.34 24.72
N ALA A 113 -4.00 -7.47 23.42
CA ALA A 113 -4.96 -8.10 22.52
C ALA A 113 -5.21 -9.57 22.92
N LEU A 114 -6.49 -9.99 23.00
CA LEU A 114 -6.87 -11.22 23.68
C LEU A 114 -6.72 -12.50 22.85
N PHE A 115 -6.98 -12.48 21.56
CA PHE A 115 -6.96 -13.68 20.70
C PHE A 115 -7.75 -14.86 21.31
N LEU A 116 -8.99 -14.61 21.74
CA LEU A 116 -9.84 -15.66 22.30
C LEU A 116 -10.12 -16.73 21.24
N PRO A 117 -10.04 -18.04 21.57
CA PRO A 117 -10.22 -19.11 20.59
C PRO A 117 -11.55 -18.99 19.80
N GLU A 118 -12.64 -18.66 20.46
CA GLU A 118 -13.94 -18.47 19.83
C GLU A 118 -13.99 -17.28 18.88
N GLU A 119 -13.24 -16.21 19.16
CA GLU A 119 -13.15 -15.05 18.28
C GLU A 119 -12.23 -15.35 17.08
N VAL A 120 -11.17 -16.10 17.27
CA VAL A 120 -10.30 -16.57 16.16
C VAL A 120 -11.11 -17.40 15.17
N GLU A 121 -11.96 -18.33 15.64
CA GLU A 121 -12.77 -19.15 14.73
C GLU A 121 -13.88 -18.35 14.02
N ARG A 122 -14.46 -17.35 14.68
CA ARG A 122 -15.40 -16.43 14.02
C ARG A 122 -14.70 -15.62 12.94
N GLU A 123 -13.53 -15.07 13.27
CA GLU A 123 -12.78 -14.22 12.35
C GLU A 123 -12.22 -15.02 11.17
N ARG A 124 -11.86 -16.30 11.36
CA ARG A 124 -11.54 -17.22 10.25
C ARG A 124 -12.64 -17.20 9.19
N THR A 125 -13.90 -17.29 9.60
CA THR A 125 -15.03 -17.26 8.68
C THR A 125 -15.14 -15.92 7.95
N VAL A 126 -14.88 -14.82 8.65
CA VAL A 126 -14.90 -13.47 8.08
C VAL A 126 -13.80 -13.32 7.02
N VAL A 127 -12.54 -13.65 7.36
CA VAL A 127 -11.40 -13.55 6.46
C VAL A 127 -11.55 -14.45 5.24
N ILE A 128 -12.08 -15.68 5.42
CA ILE A 128 -12.37 -16.57 4.27
C ILE A 128 -13.49 -15.99 3.39
N SER A 129 -14.53 -15.40 3.98
CA SER A 129 -15.60 -14.78 3.21
C SER A 129 -15.12 -13.55 2.45
N GLU A 130 -14.19 -12.79 3.02
CA GLU A 130 -13.53 -11.67 2.35
C GLU A 130 -12.68 -12.15 1.17
N LEU A 131 -11.88 -13.21 1.37
CA LEU A 131 -11.12 -13.86 0.29
C LEU A 131 -12.05 -14.33 -0.84
N GLU A 132 -13.15 -15.01 -0.52
CA GLU A 132 -14.12 -15.45 -1.52
C GLU A 132 -14.78 -14.26 -2.24
N GLY A 133 -15.07 -13.17 -1.53
CA GLY A 133 -15.55 -11.92 -2.11
C GLY A 133 -14.53 -11.27 -3.06
N TYR A 134 -13.26 -11.27 -2.66
CA TYR A 134 -12.14 -10.80 -3.46
C TYR A 134 -11.95 -11.65 -4.72
N GLU A 135 -12.01 -12.97 -4.58
CA GLU A 135 -11.92 -13.93 -5.68
C GLU A 135 -13.11 -13.86 -6.66
N ASN A 136 -14.24 -13.26 -6.31
CA ASN A 136 -15.35 -13.04 -7.23
C ASN A 136 -15.11 -11.90 -8.23
N GLN A 137 -14.03 -11.17 -8.10
CA GLN A 137 -13.64 -10.09 -9.02
C GLN A 137 -12.56 -10.60 -9.98
N PRO A 138 -12.84 -10.66 -11.30
CA PRO A 138 -11.90 -11.19 -12.29
C PRO A 138 -10.53 -10.52 -12.31
N GLU A 139 -10.50 -9.21 -12.07
CA GLU A 139 -9.28 -8.40 -12.02
C GLU A 139 -8.31 -8.86 -10.92
N ASN A 140 -8.82 -9.28 -9.78
CA ASN A 140 -8.00 -9.75 -8.67
C ASN A 140 -7.28 -11.06 -9.00
N TRP A 141 -7.96 -11.99 -9.66
CA TRP A 141 -7.35 -13.24 -10.15
C TRP A 141 -6.19 -12.97 -11.10
N LEU A 142 -6.38 -12.02 -12.02
CA LEU A 142 -5.34 -11.68 -12.98
C LEU A 142 -4.15 -11.05 -12.26
N SER A 143 -4.41 -10.08 -11.37
CA SER A 143 -3.38 -9.38 -10.63
C SER A 143 -2.55 -10.33 -9.76
N GLU A 144 -3.20 -11.21 -9.00
CA GLU A 144 -2.50 -12.22 -8.19
C GLU A 144 -1.65 -13.15 -9.05
N ALA A 145 -2.18 -13.65 -10.16
CA ALA A 145 -1.45 -14.54 -11.04
C ALA A 145 -0.23 -13.86 -11.69
N VAL A 146 -0.36 -12.59 -12.07
CA VAL A 146 0.75 -11.80 -12.63
C VAL A 146 1.82 -11.56 -11.58
N VAL A 147 1.43 -11.13 -10.38
CA VAL A 147 2.37 -10.90 -9.27
C VAL A 147 3.07 -12.22 -8.87
N ALA A 148 2.32 -13.31 -8.70
CA ALA A 148 2.89 -14.62 -8.37
C ALA A 148 3.83 -15.15 -9.47
N THR A 149 3.61 -14.76 -10.73
CA THR A 149 4.49 -15.11 -11.86
C THR A 149 5.74 -14.22 -11.90
N ALA A 150 5.63 -12.98 -11.46
CA ALA A 150 6.73 -12.02 -11.45
C ALA A 150 7.83 -12.44 -10.47
N PHE A 151 7.46 -12.89 -9.28
CA PHE A 151 8.40 -13.25 -8.21
C PHE A 151 8.59 -14.76 -8.09
N VAL A 152 9.85 -15.17 -7.95
CA VAL A 152 10.24 -16.59 -7.78
C VAL A 152 10.66 -16.87 -6.34
N ALA A 153 11.33 -15.92 -5.70
CA ALA A 153 11.94 -16.10 -4.39
C ALA A 153 11.43 -15.11 -3.34
N HIS A 154 11.03 -13.91 -3.75
CA HIS A 154 10.63 -12.88 -2.80
C HIS A 154 9.18 -13.09 -2.35
N PRO A 155 8.85 -12.99 -1.04
CA PRO A 155 7.49 -13.18 -0.51
C PRO A 155 6.42 -12.25 -1.07
N TYR A 156 6.77 -11.22 -1.80
CA TYR A 156 5.81 -10.37 -2.52
C TYR A 156 4.93 -11.14 -3.52
N HIS A 157 5.29 -12.39 -3.85
CA HIS A 157 4.42 -13.24 -4.65
C HIS A 157 3.14 -13.71 -3.93
N ASN A 158 3.12 -13.62 -2.59
CA ASN A 158 1.96 -14.04 -1.80
C ASN A 158 0.91 -12.93 -1.73
N PRO A 159 -0.39 -13.25 -1.88
CA PRO A 159 -1.45 -12.28 -1.65
C PRO A 159 -1.49 -11.85 -0.18
N VAL A 160 -1.78 -10.58 0.07
CA VAL A 160 -1.87 -10.03 1.44
C VAL A 160 -2.94 -10.74 2.26
N ILE A 161 -4.07 -11.08 1.62
CA ILE A 161 -5.16 -11.82 2.28
C ILE A 161 -4.81 -13.29 2.57
N GLY A 162 -3.77 -13.81 1.91
CA GLY A 162 -3.32 -15.20 2.05
C GLY A 162 -4.04 -16.21 1.17
N TYR A 163 -3.55 -17.45 1.19
CA TYR A 163 -4.19 -18.57 0.50
C TYR A 163 -5.20 -19.27 1.39
N LYS A 164 -6.32 -19.71 0.84
CA LYS A 164 -7.40 -20.40 1.58
C LYS A 164 -6.90 -21.62 2.37
N SER A 165 -5.97 -22.38 1.81
CA SER A 165 -5.36 -23.53 2.49
C SER A 165 -4.65 -23.14 3.78
N ASP A 166 -3.92 -22.03 3.76
CA ASP A 166 -3.18 -21.53 4.90
C ASP A 166 -4.14 -20.96 5.96
N LEU A 167 -5.11 -20.16 5.53
CA LEU A 167 -6.17 -19.63 6.41
C LEU A 167 -6.95 -20.73 7.13
N LEU A 168 -7.15 -21.89 6.50
CA LEU A 168 -7.77 -23.05 7.14
C LEU A 168 -6.86 -23.76 8.15
N ALA A 169 -5.53 -23.65 7.98
CA ALA A 169 -4.52 -24.34 8.78
C ALA A 169 -3.99 -23.50 9.95
N ILE A 170 -3.92 -22.17 9.79
CA ILE A 170 -3.41 -21.23 10.81
C ILE A 170 -4.17 -21.43 12.12
N THR A 171 -3.42 -21.58 13.21
CA THR A 171 -3.95 -21.77 14.55
C THR A 171 -3.97 -20.45 15.34
N ARG A 172 -4.72 -20.44 16.45
CA ARG A 172 -4.69 -19.32 17.40
C ARG A 172 -3.28 -19.02 17.91
N ASP A 173 -2.49 -20.05 18.13
CA ASP A 173 -1.12 -19.89 18.67
C ASP A 173 -0.18 -19.32 17.62
N ASP A 174 -0.36 -19.64 16.33
CA ASP A 174 0.38 -18.99 15.22
C ASP A 174 0.09 -17.49 15.18
N LEU A 175 -1.20 -17.11 15.22
CA LEU A 175 -1.62 -15.70 15.25
C LEU A 175 -1.05 -14.96 16.45
N TYR A 176 -1.14 -15.56 17.63
CA TYR A 176 -0.64 -14.94 18.85
C TYR A 176 0.89 -14.83 18.87
N LEU A 177 1.61 -15.81 18.34
CA LEU A 177 3.06 -15.75 18.18
C LEU A 177 3.46 -14.65 17.20
N HIS A 178 2.73 -14.50 16.09
CA HIS A 178 2.96 -13.42 15.13
C HIS A 178 2.77 -12.05 15.77
N TYR A 179 1.66 -11.86 16.50
CA TYR A 179 1.40 -10.66 17.28
C TYR A 179 2.51 -10.38 18.30
N GLN A 180 2.91 -11.37 19.10
CA GLN A 180 3.96 -11.20 20.11
C GLN A 180 5.33 -10.88 19.49
N THR A 181 5.59 -11.34 18.28
CA THR A 181 6.86 -11.13 17.58
C THR A 181 6.96 -9.70 17.01
N TYR A 182 5.91 -9.23 16.35
CA TYR A 182 5.98 -8.03 15.52
C TYR A 182 5.31 -6.81 16.13
N TYR A 183 4.32 -6.96 16.99
CA TYR A 183 3.57 -5.83 17.57
C TYR A 183 4.21 -5.36 18.86
N LYS A 184 5.35 -4.67 18.71
CA LYS A 184 6.19 -4.18 19.80
C LYS A 184 6.64 -2.75 19.55
N PRO A 185 6.90 -1.96 20.64
CA PRO A 185 7.35 -0.58 20.52
C PRO A 185 8.53 -0.39 19.56
N ASN A 186 9.57 -1.21 19.70
CA ASN A 186 10.78 -1.12 18.86
C ASN A 186 10.60 -1.57 17.40
N ASN A 187 9.42 -2.08 17.02
CA ASN A 187 9.02 -2.37 15.64
C ASN A 187 7.91 -1.44 15.15
N ALA A 188 7.52 -0.46 15.95
CA ALA A 188 6.41 0.44 15.66
C ALA A 188 6.86 1.89 15.43
N VAL A 189 6.01 2.64 14.75
CA VAL A 189 6.08 4.10 14.60
C VAL A 189 4.74 4.66 15.01
N LEU A 190 4.74 5.58 15.97
CA LEU A 190 3.57 6.37 16.35
C LEU A 190 3.62 7.70 15.61
N VAL A 191 2.59 8.03 14.85
CA VAL A 191 2.50 9.28 14.11
C VAL A 191 1.29 10.07 14.59
N LEU A 192 1.52 11.28 15.08
CA LEU A 192 0.50 12.19 15.59
C LEU A 192 0.50 13.47 14.75
N VAL A 193 -0.65 13.81 14.18
CA VAL A 193 -0.81 15.05 13.41
C VAL A 193 -2.11 15.72 13.82
N GLY A 194 -2.08 17.03 14.10
CA GLY A 194 -3.31 17.74 14.43
C GLY A 194 -3.13 18.96 15.33
N ASP A 195 -4.24 19.38 15.92
CA ASP A 195 -4.33 20.55 16.77
C ASP A 195 -3.94 20.20 18.22
N PHE A 196 -2.65 20.24 18.48
CA PHE A 196 -2.08 20.00 19.80
C PHE A 196 -0.71 20.71 19.93
N GLU A 197 -0.22 20.88 21.18
CA GLU A 197 1.13 21.31 21.48
C GLU A 197 2.03 20.07 21.59
N THR A 198 3.14 20.05 20.86
CA THR A 198 4.05 18.88 20.77
C THR A 198 4.54 18.40 22.14
N ASP A 199 5.03 19.32 22.99
CA ASP A 199 5.54 18.95 24.33
C ASP A 199 4.45 18.32 25.21
N ALA A 200 3.24 18.85 25.17
CA ALA A 200 2.11 18.32 25.93
C ALA A 200 1.68 16.91 25.46
N VAL A 201 1.68 16.68 24.15
CA VAL A 201 1.31 15.37 23.63
C VAL A 201 2.41 14.33 23.86
N LEU A 202 3.69 14.73 23.80
CA LEU A 202 4.81 13.82 24.11
C LEU A 202 4.78 13.34 25.56
N GLN A 203 4.41 14.18 26.53
CA GLN A 203 4.21 13.74 27.92
C GLN A 203 3.13 12.66 28.03
N LYS A 204 2.04 12.78 27.28
CA LYS A 204 1.00 11.74 27.23
C LYS A 204 1.51 10.46 26.56
N VAL A 205 2.26 10.59 25.47
CA VAL A 205 2.90 9.44 24.81
C VAL A 205 3.84 8.71 25.76
N GLU A 206 4.68 9.43 26.49
CA GLU A 206 5.55 8.83 27.51
C GLU A 206 4.73 8.09 28.57
N HIS A 207 3.65 8.70 29.07
CA HIS A 207 2.77 8.07 30.06
C HIS A 207 2.18 6.72 29.61
N TYR A 208 1.73 6.63 28.32
CA TYR A 208 1.07 5.42 27.82
C TYR A 208 2.01 4.38 27.23
N PHE A 209 3.15 4.80 26.68
CA PHE A 209 3.99 3.90 25.88
C PHE A 209 5.36 3.61 26.50
N ALA A 210 5.92 4.45 27.38
CA ALA A 210 7.32 4.31 27.80
C ALA A 210 7.62 3.00 28.54
N ASP A 211 6.67 2.50 29.32
CA ASP A 211 6.81 1.29 30.12
C ASP A 211 6.41 0.00 29.36
N LEU A 212 5.96 0.13 28.10
CA LEU A 212 5.64 -1.04 27.29
C LEU A 212 6.91 -1.83 26.96
N PRO A 213 6.90 -3.17 27.12
CA PRO A 213 8.10 -3.98 26.92
C PRO A 213 8.53 -4.00 25.44
N PRO A 214 9.81 -3.73 25.15
CA PRO A 214 10.32 -3.88 23.78
C PRO A 214 10.32 -5.35 23.37
N GLY A 215 10.26 -5.59 22.06
CA GLY A 215 10.39 -6.92 21.48
C GLY A 215 11.83 -7.39 21.38
N LEU A 216 12.01 -8.70 21.18
CA LEU A 216 13.28 -9.27 20.78
C LEU A 216 13.68 -8.78 19.37
N PRO A 217 14.97 -8.92 18.99
CA PRO A 217 15.36 -8.67 17.61
C PRO A 217 14.51 -9.50 16.64
N LEU A 218 14.01 -8.84 15.60
CA LEU A 218 13.16 -9.50 14.62
C LEU A 218 13.94 -10.57 13.85
N PRO A 219 13.25 -11.61 13.35
CA PRO A 219 13.87 -12.57 12.44
C PRO A 219 14.50 -11.84 11.25
N PRO A 220 15.74 -12.18 10.87
CA PRO A 220 16.39 -11.55 9.73
C PRO A 220 15.67 -11.90 8.42
N PHE A 221 15.59 -10.93 7.52
CA PHE A 221 15.00 -11.11 6.21
C PHE A 221 16.09 -11.18 5.13
N TYR A 222 16.12 -12.27 4.37
CA TYR A 222 17.19 -12.56 3.41
C TYR A 222 16.67 -12.76 1.97
N ALA A 223 15.35 -12.77 1.75
CA ALA A 223 14.82 -13.02 0.42
C ALA A 223 15.19 -11.89 -0.53
N VAL A 224 15.80 -12.24 -1.65
CA VAL A 224 16.13 -11.34 -2.76
C VAL A 224 15.60 -11.97 -4.03
N GLU A 225 14.82 -11.20 -4.81
CA GLU A 225 14.35 -11.68 -6.10
C GLU A 225 15.52 -11.73 -7.10
N PRO A 226 15.75 -12.87 -7.78
CA PRO A 226 16.78 -12.93 -8.82
C PRO A 226 16.38 -12.08 -10.04
N GLU A 227 17.39 -11.64 -10.78
CA GLU A 227 17.16 -10.91 -12.05
C GLU A 227 16.35 -11.78 -13.02
N PRO A 228 15.31 -11.22 -13.65
CA PRO A 228 14.51 -11.93 -14.64
C PRO A 228 15.34 -12.43 -15.83
N GLN A 229 15.00 -13.61 -16.35
CA GLN A 229 15.75 -14.26 -17.43
C GLN A 229 14.95 -14.31 -18.75
N GLY A 230 13.81 -13.64 -18.83
CA GLY A 230 12.95 -13.58 -20.02
C GLY A 230 11.51 -13.31 -19.68
N GLU A 231 10.73 -13.01 -20.73
CA GLU A 231 9.29 -12.80 -20.60
C GLU A 231 8.60 -14.05 -20.03
N LYS A 232 7.67 -13.79 -19.11
CA LYS A 232 6.77 -14.82 -18.59
C LYS A 232 5.34 -14.49 -18.99
N ARG A 233 4.49 -15.52 -19.18
CA ARG A 233 3.08 -15.33 -19.58
C ARG A 233 2.16 -16.17 -18.71
N VAL A 234 1.01 -15.61 -18.34
CA VAL A 234 -0.04 -16.30 -17.61
C VAL A 234 -1.40 -15.99 -18.24
N THR A 235 -2.26 -17.01 -18.32
CA THR A 235 -3.63 -16.85 -18.80
C THR A 235 -4.61 -17.43 -17.79
N ILE A 236 -5.52 -16.58 -17.32
CA ILE A 236 -6.60 -16.95 -16.42
C ILE A 236 -7.88 -17.17 -17.23
N ARG A 237 -8.55 -18.31 -17.03
CA ARG A 237 -9.82 -18.63 -17.65
C ARG A 237 -10.86 -18.89 -16.57
N ARG A 238 -11.77 -17.95 -16.38
CA ARG A 238 -12.84 -18.00 -15.38
C ARG A 238 -14.10 -17.31 -15.90
N PRO A 239 -15.28 -17.54 -15.29
CA PRO A 239 -16.45 -16.74 -15.58
C PRO A 239 -16.19 -15.25 -15.42
N GLY A 240 -16.63 -14.44 -16.37
CA GLY A 240 -16.42 -12.98 -16.36
C GLY A 240 -17.11 -12.29 -17.52
N ALA A 241 -17.14 -10.96 -17.49
CA ALA A 241 -17.86 -10.16 -18.48
C ALA A 241 -16.96 -9.69 -19.64
N ALA A 242 -15.68 -9.45 -19.42
CA ALA A 242 -14.77 -8.89 -20.42
C ALA A 242 -13.37 -9.48 -20.29
N GLU A 243 -12.61 -9.44 -21.38
CA GLU A 243 -11.18 -9.75 -21.38
C GLU A 243 -10.42 -8.62 -20.65
N GLN A 244 -9.31 -8.96 -20.00
CA GLN A 244 -8.43 -8.01 -19.34
C GLN A 244 -6.97 -8.35 -19.62
N VAL A 245 -6.13 -7.32 -19.70
CA VAL A 245 -4.68 -7.45 -19.88
C VAL A 245 -3.98 -6.75 -18.74
N GLN A 246 -3.05 -7.44 -18.11
CA GLN A 246 -2.12 -6.84 -17.17
C GLN A 246 -0.69 -7.16 -17.60
N ILE A 247 0.17 -6.13 -17.63
CA ILE A 247 1.59 -6.28 -17.92
C ILE A 247 2.36 -5.72 -16.73
N ALA A 248 3.24 -6.53 -16.15
CA ALA A 248 4.08 -6.13 -15.04
C ALA A 248 5.56 -6.22 -15.38
N TYR A 249 6.33 -5.27 -14.87
CA TYR A 249 7.79 -5.24 -15.01
C TYR A 249 8.41 -5.13 -13.62
N LEU A 250 9.41 -5.97 -13.32
CA LEU A 250 10.14 -5.82 -12.06
C LEU A 250 10.87 -4.47 -12.04
N ALA A 251 10.57 -3.65 -11.05
CA ALA A 251 11.04 -2.29 -10.89
C ALA A 251 11.68 -2.07 -9.51
N PRO A 252 12.58 -1.09 -9.34
CA PRO A 252 13.29 -0.85 -8.09
C PRO A 252 12.38 -0.36 -6.95
N ASP A 253 12.89 -0.41 -5.72
CA ASP A 253 12.21 0.07 -4.52
C ASP A 253 12.24 1.61 -4.39
N CYS A 254 11.53 2.14 -3.39
CA CYS A 254 11.37 3.58 -3.19
C CYS A 254 12.64 4.33 -2.75
N ARG A 255 13.73 3.63 -2.42
CA ARG A 255 15.04 4.23 -2.05
C ARG A 255 15.97 4.37 -3.26
N HIS A 256 15.66 3.71 -4.36
CA HIS A 256 16.48 3.73 -5.56
C HIS A 256 16.46 5.11 -6.24
N ALA A 257 17.57 5.50 -6.85
CA ALA A 257 17.68 6.78 -7.57
C ALA A 257 16.69 6.92 -8.75
N ASP A 258 16.29 5.80 -9.34
CA ASP A 258 15.34 5.76 -10.45
C ASP A 258 13.87 5.76 -10.01
N PHE A 259 13.60 5.83 -8.70
CA PHE A 259 12.22 5.89 -8.20
C PHE A 259 11.47 7.12 -8.72
N ALA A 260 12.06 8.31 -8.60
CA ALA A 260 11.43 9.56 -9.04
C ALA A 260 11.17 9.58 -10.57
N PRO A 261 12.11 9.21 -11.46
CA PRO A 261 11.83 9.07 -12.89
C PRO A 261 10.71 8.06 -13.23
N LEU A 262 10.61 6.93 -12.50
CA LEU A 262 9.54 5.95 -12.68
C LEU A 262 8.18 6.46 -12.21
N VAL A 263 8.11 7.25 -11.14
CA VAL A 263 6.89 7.96 -10.72
C VAL A 263 6.42 8.95 -11.79
N ILE A 264 7.35 9.69 -12.40
CA ILE A 264 7.03 10.59 -13.52
C ILE A 264 6.54 9.79 -14.74
N LEU A 265 7.18 8.67 -15.07
CA LEU A 265 6.75 7.77 -16.15
C LEU A 265 5.32 7.28 -15.94
N ASP A 266 4.98 6.80 -14.73
CA ASP A 266 3.62 6.40 -14.37
C ASP A 266 2.63 7.57 -14.55
N ALA A 267 3.00 8.75 -14.08
CA ALA A 267 2.15 9.94 -14.20
C ALA A 267 1.97 10.42 -15.65
N VAL A 268 2.94 10.23 -16.53
CA VAL A 268 2.82 10.50 -17.99
C VAL A 268 1.84 9.51 -18.63
N LEU A 269 1.93 8.25 -18.27
CA LEU A 269 1.09 7.18 -18.82
C LEU A 269 -0.37 7.28 -18.35
N SER A 270 -0.61 7.59 -17.07
CA SER A 270 -1.95 7.49 -16.47
C SER A 270 -2.42 8.71 -15.68
N GLY A 271 -1.56 9.72 -15.51
CA GLY A 271 -1.82 10.89 -14.68
C GLY A 271 -1.29 10.74 -13.25
N ALA A 272 -0.99 11.87 -12.63
CA ALA A 272 -0.41 11.91 -11.29
C ALA A 272 -1.36 11.34 -10.23
N ARG A 273 -0.80 10.59 -9.28
CA ARG A 273 -1.49 9.98 -8.15
C ARG A 273 -0.82 10.34 -6.82
N PRO A 274 -1.52 10.21 -5.67
CA PRO A 274 -0.89 10.32 -4.37
C PRO A 274 0.25 9.30 -4.19
N LEU A 275 1.31 9.70 -3.51
CA LEU A 275 2.49 8.86 -3.21
C LEU A 275 2.29 8.00 -1.95
N THR A 276 1.08 7.53 -1.73
CA THR A 276 0.68 6.63 -0.64
C THR A 276 -0.20 5.52 -1.18
N PHE A 277 -0.30 4.42 -0.44
CA PHE A 277 -1.16 3.29 -0.82
C PHE A 277 -2.64 3.69 -0.95
N SER A 278 -3.12 4.53 -0.06
CA SER A 278 -4.54 4.88 0.05
C SER A 278 -4.85 6.18 -0.70
N GLY A 279 -5.73 6.14 -1.69
CA GLY A 279 -6.30 7.37 -2.28
C GLY A 279 -6.25 7.52 -3.78
N GLY A 280 -5.77 6.55 -4.50
CA GLY A 280 -5.85 6.54 -5.96
C GLY A 280 -7.10 5.81 -6.45
N GLY A 281 -8.28 6.40 -6.31
CA GLY A 281 -9.40 5.99 -7.18
C GLY A 281 -8.96 6.14 -8.64
N THR A 282 -9.57 5.38 -9.54
CA THR A 282 -9.39 5.47 -11.00
C THR A 282 -9.84 6.85 -11.52
N GLN A 283 -9.17 7.92 -11.09
CA GLN A 283 -9.38 9.22 -11.71
C GLN A 283 -8.77 9.15 -13.10
N THR A 284 -9.64 8.96 -14.08
CA THR A 284 -9.30 8.92 -15.48
C THR A 284 -8.76 10.28 -15.91
N ASN A 285 -7.46 10.41 -16.04
CA ASN A 285 -6.86 11.60 -16.59
C ASN A 285 -6.94 11.53 -18.13
N ARG A 286 -7.95 12.20 -18.70
CA ARG A 286 -8.20 12.20 -20.15
C ARG A 286 -7.03 12.69 -21.01
N SER A 287 -6.08 13.40 -20.42
CA SER A 287 -4.89 13.88 -21.10
C SER A 287 -3.67 12.96 -20.95
N ALA A 288 -3.82 11.82 -20.27
CA ALA A 288 -2.77 10.81 -20.13
C ALA A 288 -2.65 9.95 -21.39
N ARG A 289 -1.43 9.43 -21.66
CA ARG A 289 -1.15 8.69 -22.88
C ARG A 289 -2.02 7.45 -23.06
N LEU A 290 -2.14 6.61 -22.00
CA LEU A 290 -2.94 5.39 -22.07
C LEU A 290 -4.41 5.68 -22.30
N TYR A 291 -4.95 6.73 -21.67
CA TYR A 291 -6.34 7.12 -21.94
C TYR A 291 -6.54 7.50 -23.41
N GLN A 292 -5.67 8.36 -23.97
CA GLN A 292 -5.79 8.79 -25.36
C GLN A 292 -5.60 7.65 -26.34
N ALA A 293 -4.65 6.76 -26.07
CA ALA A 293 -4.33 5.66 -26.98
C ALA A 293 -5.33 4.52 -26.96
N LEU A 294 -5.95 4.22 -25.81
CA LEU A 294 -6.77 3.03 -25.66
C LEU A 294 -8.25 3.33 -25.33
N VAL A 295 -8.51 4.35 -24.51
CA VAL A 295 -9.89 4.61 -24.05
C VAL A 295 -10.62 5.54 -25.03
N GLU A 296 -10.00 6.62 -25.46
CA GLU A 296 -10.57 7.55 -26.42
C GLU A 296 -10.78 6.89 -27.80
N THR A 297 -9.88 6.01 -28.18
CA THR A 297 -9.96 5.19 -29.41
C THR A 297 -10.94 4.01 -29.32
N GLN A 298 -11.58 3.83 -28.15
CA GLN A 298 -12.56 2.79 -27.87
C GLN A 298 -12.01 1.34 -27.89
N LEU A 299 -10.72 1.14 -27.73
CA LEU A 299 -10.11 -0.17 -27.60
C LEU A 299 -10.35 -0.78 -26.20
N ALA A 300 -10.30 0.05 -25.14
CA ALA A 300 -10.46 -0.38 -23.77
C ALA A 300 -11.50 0.47 -23.02
N ASN A 301 -12.11 -0.09 -21.98
CA ASN A 301 -12.99 0.65 -21.06
C ASN A 301 -12.19 1.51 -20.08
N TYR A 302 -11.04 0.99 -19.65
CA TYR A 302 -10.01 1.74 -18.96
C TYR A 302 -8.62 1.19 -19.34
N ALA A 303 -7.61 2.03 -19.23
CA ALA A 303 -6.22 1.65 -19.34
C ALA A 303 -5.39 2.54 -18.40
N VAL A 304 -4.62 1.93 -17.52
CA VAL A 304 -3.87 2.61 -16.48
C VAL A 304 -2.50 1.96 -16.29
N SER A 305 -1.54 2.73 -15.80
CA SER A 305 -0.29 2.22 -15.21
C SER A 305 -0.33 2.42 -13.70
N SER A 306 0.53 1.74 -12.96
CA SER A 306 0.71 1.96 -11.53
C SER A 306 2.14 1.61 -11.12
N TYR A 307 2.78 2.53 -10.40
CA TYR A 307 4.05 2.30 -9.73
C TYR A 307 3.98 2.84 -8.31
N ARG A 308 4.12 1.96 -7.33
CA ARG A 308 3.90 2.27 -5.92
C ARG A 308 5.19 2.15 -5.11
N PRO A 309 5.38 2.97 -4.06
CA PRO A 309 6.51 2.81 -3.18
C PRO A 309 6.44 1.47 -2.44
N SER A 310 7.57 0.77 -2.39
CA SER A 310 7.76 -0.50 -1.68
C SER A 310 9.12 -0.51 -1.01
N ARG A 311 9.29 -1.38 -0.02
CA ARG A 311 10.55 -1.53 0.73
C ARG A 311 11.60 -2.29 -0.06
N ASP A 312 11.20 -3.29 -0.82
CA ASP A 312 12.05 -4.06 -1.73
C ASP A 312 11.54 -3.87 -3.18
N PRO A 313 12.33 -4.20 -4.20
CA PRO A 313 11.90 -4.09 -5.60
C PRO A 313 10.55 -4.79 -5.81
N PHE A 314 9.62 -4.08 -6.46
CA PHE A 314 8.28 -4.57 -6.76
C PHE A 314 7.98 -4.41 -8.25
N ILE A 315 6.74 -4.20 -8.64
CA ILE A 315 6.35 -4.11 -10.04
C ILE A 315 5.98 -2.69 -10.46
N PHE A 316 6.29 -2.35 -11.71
CA PHE A 316 5.62 -1.33 -12.51
C PHE A 316 4.59 -2.05 -13.37
N GLU A 317 3.32 -1.70 -13.25
CA GLU A 317 2.24 -2.40 -13.93
C GLU A 317 1.47 -1.53 -14.91
N LEU A 318 0.93 -2.16 -15.95
CA LEU A 318 -0.06 -1.63 -16.88
C LEU A 318 -1.28 -2.54 -16.79
N ASP A 319 -2.46 -1.99 -16.70
CA ASP A 319 -3.72 -2.71 -16.62
C ASP A 319 -4.76 -2.11 -17.58
N ALA A 320 -5.50 -2.96 -18.29
CA ALA A 320 -6.54 -2.51 -19.20
C ALA A 320 -7.69 -3.51 -19.31
N LEU A 321 -8.91 -3.01 -19.21
CA LEU A 321 -10.15 -3.75 -19.43
C LEU A 321 -10.58 -3.61 -20.89
N VAL A 322 -10.59 -4.72 -21.61
CA VAL A 322 -10.87 -4.79 -23.05
C VAL A 322 -12.34 -4.50 -23.34
N ARG A 323 -12.64 -3.74 -24.38
CA ARG A 323 -14.02 -3.59 -24.87
C ARG A 323 -14.44 -4.85 -25.62
N THR A 324 -15.74 -5.12 -25.60
CA THR A 324 -16.32 -6.38 -26.10
C THR A 324 -15.99 -6.69 -27.55
N GLU A 325 -15.78 -5.65 -28.37
CA GLU A 325 -15.47 -5.77 -29.81
C GLU A 325 -14.02 -6.12 -30.11
N HIS A 326 -13.14 -6.07 -29.09
CA HIS A 326 -11.69 -6.24 -29.21
C HIS A 326 -11.19 -7.49 -28.48
N LYS A 327 -9.91 -7.80 -28.64
CA LYS A 327 -9.21 -8.93 -28.01
C LYS A 327 -8.07 -8.47 -27.11
N ALA A 328 -7.79 -9.25 -26.08
CA ALA A 328 -6.67 -8.99 -25.18
C ALA A 328 -5.34 -8.78 -25.92
N SER A 329 -5.08 -9.54 -27.00
CA SER A 329 -3.87 -9.41 -27.81
C SER A 329 -3.74 -8.06 -28.52
N GLU A 330 -4.85 -7.44 -28.93
CA GLU A 330 -4.85 -6.12 -29.55
C GLU A 330 -4.48 -5.05 -28.51
N ILE A 331 -5.04 -5.19 -27.30
CA ILE A 331 -4.76 -4.27 -26.19
C ILE A 331 -3.33 -4.43 -25.68
N GLU A 332 -2.82 -5.66 -25.56
CA GLU A 332 -1.41 -5.93 -25.26
C GLU A 332 -0.50 -5.18 -26.25
N THR A 333 -0.77 -5.34 -27.55
CA THR A 333 0.01 -4.67 -28.60
C THR A 333 -0.04 -3.13 -28.45
N ALA A 334 -1.22 -2.59 -28.18
CA ALA A 334 -1.39 -1.15 -28.00
C ALA A 334 -0.68 -0.62 -26.73
N LEU A 335 -0.73 -1.33 -25.61
CA LEU A 335 0.00 -1.00 -24.39
C LEU A 335 1.51 -0.99 -24.62
N LEU A 336 2.05 -2.05 -25.24
CA LEU A 336 3.46 -2.18 -25.55
C LEU A 336 3.93 -1.11 -26.53
N HIS A 337 3.11 -0.74 -27.49
CA HIS A 337 3.42 0.33 -28.44
C HIS A 337 3.55 1.72 -27.76
N GLU A 338 2.74 2.01 -26.73
CA GLU A 338 2.91 3.25 -25.95
C GLU A 338 4.22 3.26 -25.16
N ILE A 339 4.65 2.10 -24.63
CA ILE A 339 5.98 1.97 -24.01
C ILE A 339 7.09 2.16 -25.02
N GLU A 340 7.02 1.50 -26.19
CA GLU A 340 8.00 1.65 -27.27
C GLU A 340 8.16 3.11 -27.74
N LYS A 341 7.06 3.86 -27.83
CA LYS A 341 7.13 5.31 -28.15
C LYS A 341 7.96 6.08 -27.12
N ILE A 342 7.79 5.79 -25.83
CA ILE A 342 8.58 6.45 -24.78
C ILE A 342 10.05 6.03 -24.85
N GLN A 343 10.31 4.75 -25.12
CA GLN A 343 11.68 4.24 -25.24
C GLN A 343 12.41 4.84 -26.44
N ASN A 344 11.73 5.03 -27.57
CA ASN A 344 12.33 5.53 -28.79
C ASN A 344 12.38 7.07 -28.86
N ASP A 345 11.27 7.72 -28.56
CA ASP A 345 11.07 9.15 -28.78
C ASP A 345 11.15 9.98 -27.49
N GLY A 346 11.13 9.33 -26.30
CA GLY A 346 11.06 9.99 -25.00
C GLY A 346 9.70 10.62 -24.70
N ILE A 347 9.70 11.61 -23.82
CA ILE A 347 8.54 12.45 -23.49
C ILE A 347 8.82 13.91 -23.86
N LYS A 348 7.76 14.67 -24.13
CA LYS A 348 7.88 16.10 -24.42
C LYS A 348 8.04 16.91 -23.13
N VAL A 349 8.72 18.05 -23.21
CA VAL A 349 8.88 18.98 -22.09
C VAL A 349 7.52 19.45 -21.55
N GLU A 350 6.54 19.63 -22.43
CA GLU A 350 5.17 20.03 -22.06
C GLU A 350 4.42 18.94 -21.28
N GLU A 351 4.68 17.66 -21.59
CA GLU A 351 4.12 16.52 -20.83
C GLU A 351 4.71 16.49 -19.42
N LEU A 352 6.03 16.64 -19.29
CA LEU A 352 6.71 16.71 -18.01
C LEU A 352 6.18 17.90 -17.17
N ALA A 353 6.08 19.09 -17.75
CA ALA A 353 5.57 20.27 -17.06
C ALA A 353 4.11 20.10 -16.60
N LYS A 354 3.27 19.40 -17.38
CA LYS A 354 1.91 19.05 -17.00
C LYS A 354 1.90 18.10 -15.81
N VAL A 355 2.70 17.04 -15.84
CA VAL A 355 2.80 16.05 -14.79
C VAL A 355 3.32 16.65 -13.48
N ASP A 356 4.35 17.52 -13.55
CA ASP A 356 4.85 18.25 -12.38
C ASP A 356 3.73 19.06 -11.69
N LYS A 357 2.93 19.80 -12.45
CA LYS A 357 1.78 20.54 -11.91
C LYS A 357 0.76 19.62 -11.26
N GLN A 358 0.47 18.48 -11.86
CA GLN A 358 -0.49 17.50 -11.32
C GLN A 358 0.03 16.86 -10.03
N LEU A 359 1.29 16.46 -9.98
CA LEU A 359 1.92 15.90 -8.78
C LEU A 359 1.92 16.92 -7.64
N ARG A 360 2.29 18.17 -7.90
CA ARG A 360 2.22 19.27 -6.90
C ARG A 360 0.80 19.46 -6.37
N ALA A 361 -0.22 19.39 -7.23
CA ALA A 361 -1.61 19.49 -6.80
C ALA A 361 -2.02 18.28 -5.93
N GLN A 362 -1.68 17.05 -6.31
CA GLN A 362 -1.96 15.84 -5.52
C GLN A 362 -1.28 15.90 -4.15
N ILE A 363 -0.04 16.36 -4.10
CA ILE A 363 0.69 16.57 -2.87
C ILE A 363 -0.04 17.60 -1.99
N ALA A 364 -0.41 18.77 -2.56
CA ALA A 364 -1.13 19.80 -1.82
C ALA A 364 -2.44 19.27 -1.21
N TYR A 365 -3.23 18.53 -1.99
CA TYR A 365 -4.46 17.89 -1.49
C TYR A 365 -4.21 16.86 -0.39
N SER A 366 -3.09 16.12 -0.47
CA SER A 366 -2.70 15.17 0.60
C SER A 366 -2.41 15.89 1.92
N TYR A 367 -1.99 17.15 1.88
CA TYR A 367 -1.71 17.96 3.08
C TYR A 367 -2.93 18.69 3.67
N GLU A 368 -4.08 18.67 3.02
CA GLU A 368 -5.29 19.33 3.54
C GLU A 368 -5.86 18.64 4.79
N ARG A 369 -5.72 17.31 4.88
CA ARG A 369 -6.29 16.52 5.99
C ARG A 369 -5.17 16.00 6.88
N VAL A 370 -5.33 16.14 8.19
CA VAL A 370 -4.36 15.63 9.18
C VAL A 370 -4.10 14.14 9.03
N THR A 371 -5.15 13.35 8.74
CA THR A 371 -5.03 11.90 8.54
C THR A 371 -4.19 11.54 7.30
N ASN A 372 -4.28 12.32 6.22
CA ASN A 372 -3.46 12.09 5.01
C ASN A 372 -2.00 12.47 5.25
N GLN A 373 -1.74 13.50 6.07
CA GLN A 373 -0.39 13.86 6.47
C GLN A 373 0.25 12.74 7.30
N ALA A 374 -0.50 12.19 8.27
CA ALA A 374 -0.04 11.07 9.08
C ALA A 374 0.17 9.79 8.24
N LEU A 375 -0.74 9.52 7.29
CA LEU A 375 -0.60 8.44 6.31
C LEU A 375 0.70 8.57 5.51
N LEU A 376 1.01 9.76 5.00
CA LEU A 376 2.23 10.02 4.24
C LEU A 376 3.48 9.80 5.10
N LEU A 377 3.54 10.42 6.28
CA LEU A 377 4.68 10.32 7.19
C LEU A 377 4.94 8.88 7.61
N GLY A 378 3.90 8.16 8.03
CA GLY A 378 4.01 6.77 8.46
C GLY A 378 4.39 5.82 7.33
N THR A 379 3.77 5.94 6.15
CA THR A 379 4.13 5.14 4.97
C THR A 379 5.62 5.28 4.64
N TRP A 380 6.11 6.50 4.55
CA TRP A 380 7.52 6.72 4.20
C TRP A 380 8.47 6.30 5.31
N GLU A 381 8.09 6.47 6.59
CA GLU A 381 8.93 6.01 7.70
C GLU A 381 9.09 4.49 7.73
N VAL A 382 8.04 3.72 7.44
CA VAL A 382 8.13 2.25 7.46
C VAL A 382 8.82 1.69 6.22
N LEU A 383 8.75 2.37 5.07
CA LEU A 383 9.39 1.92 3.82
C LEU A 383 10.87 2.35 3.72
N ALA A 384 11.18 3.56 4.16
CA ALA A 384 12.53 4.14 4.07
C ALA A 384 12.83 5.05 5.28
N SER A 385 12.36 6.28 5.25
CA SER A 385 12.37 7.27 6.32
C SER A 385 11.39 8.40 5.98
N PHE A 386 10.71 8.98 6.98
CA PHE A 386 9.84 10.13 6.75
C PHE A 386 10.58 11.31 6.09
N LYS A 387 11.87 11.46 6.35
CA LYS A 387 12.75 12.49 5.73
C LYS A 387 12.85 12.32 4.20
N ARG A 388 12.59 11.12 3.69
CA ARG A 388 12.59 10.84 2.25
C ARG A 388 11.54 11.65 1.49
N VAL A 389 10.48 12.08 2.17
CA VAL A 389 9.42 12.90 1.57
C VAL A 389 9.98 14.23 1.03
N ASP A 390 10.82 14.93 1.80
CA ASP A 390 11.40 16.21 1.34
C ASP A 390 12.32 16.02 0.14
N THR A 391 13.24 15.04 0.24
CA THR A 391 14.19 14.78 -0.85
C THR A 391 13.49 14.28 -2.10
N LEU A 392 12.39 13.54 -1.97
CA LEU A 392 11.61 13.05 -3.10
C LEU A 392 10.99 14.18 -3.91
N PHE A 393 10.51 15.23 -3.26
CA PHE A 393 9.94 16.37 -3.98
C PHE A 393 11.00 17.10 -4.81
N ASP A 394 12.20 17.26 -4.28
CA ASP A 394 13.32 17.84 -5.00
C ASP A 394 13.77 16.94 -6.15
N GLU A 395 13.80 15.63 -5.94
CA GLU A 395 14.13 14.64 -6.97
C GLU A 395 13.08 14.63 -8.09
N LEU A 396 11.78 14.63 -7.78
CA LEU A 396 10.71 14.71 -8.78
C LEU A 396 10.83 16.00 -9.62
N ALA A 397 11.13 17.12 -8.97
CA ALA A 397 11.31 18.41 -9.66
C ALA A 397 12.58 18.45 -10.52
N ALA A 398 13.59 17.63 -10.21
CA ALA A 398 14.85 17.56 -10.96
C ALA A 398 14.81 16.59 -12.15
N VAL A 399 13.77 15.74 -12.27
CA VAL A 399 13.63 14.77 -13.37
C VAL A 399 13.55 15.49 -14.72
N LYS A 400 14.29 14.96 -15.69
CA LYS A 400 14.31 15.45 -17.07
C LYS A 400 13.65 14.44 -18.02
N PRO A 401 13.21 14.85 -19.22
CA PRO A 401 12.66 13.94 -20.21
C PRO A 401 13.56 12.72 -20.51
N GLU A 402 14.87 12.94 -20.54
CA GLU A 402 15.87 11.91 -20.81
C GLU A 402 15.93 10.85 -19.70
N ASP A 403 15.67 11.25 -18.44
CA ASP A 403 15.60 10.31 -17.30
C ASP A 403 14.42 9.38 -17.44
N VAL A 404 13.26 9.91 -17.88
CA VAL A 404 12.04 9.12 -18.11
C VAL A 404 12.24 8.13 -19.24
N GLN A 405 12.87 8.56 -20.34
CA GLN A 405 13.22 7.68 -21.46
C GLN A 405 14.18 6.58 -21.00
N ARG A 406 15.23 6.93 -20.28
CA ARG A 406 16.23 6.00 -19.76
C ARG A 406 15.61 4.92 -18.86
N VAL A 407 14.76 5.30 -17.92
CA VAL A 407 14.13 4.29 -17.03
C VAL A 407 13.13 3.41 -17.79
N ALA A 408 12.43 3.93 -18.81
CA ALA A 408 11.60 3.10 -19.67
C ALA A 408 12.45 2.06 -20.45
N GLN A 409 13.61 2.47 -20.98
CA GLN A 409 14.56 1.57 -21.66
C GLN A 409 15.20 0.56 -20.70
N THR A 410 15.43 0.93 -19.44
CA THR A 410 16.11 0.08 -18.45
C THR A 410 15.18 -0.97 -17.84
N TYR A 411 13.97 -0.58 -17.48
CA TYR A 411 13.08 -1.42 -16.67
C TYR A 411 11.92 -2.02 -17.45
N LEU A 412 11.37 -1.32 -18.46
CA LEU A 412 10.20 -1.80 -19.20
C LEU A 412 10.61 -2.64 -20.43
N THR A 413 11.47 -3.62 -20.22
CA THR A 413 12.04 -4.47 -21.27
C THR A 413 11.34 -5.83 -21.30
N GLU A 414 11.41 -6.50 -22.46
CA GLU A 414 10.88 -7.85 -22.65
C GLU A 414 11.46 -8.85 -21.61
N MET A 415 12.74 -8.72 -21.28
CA MET A 415 13.41 -9.59 -20.30
C MET A 415 12.82 -9.50 -18.89
N ARG A 416 12.21 -8.37 -18.53
CA ARG A 416 11.64 -8.10 -17.19
C ARG A 416 10.12 -8.21 -17.15
N ARG A 417 9.50 -8.58 -18.28
CA ARG A 417 8.06 -8.50 -18.48
C ARG A 417 7.32 -9.77 -18.08
N VAL A 418 6.22 -9.60 -17.38
CA VAL A 418 5.18 -10.62 -17.21
C VAL A 418 3.91 -10.13 -17.90
N VAL A 419 3.33 -10.94 -18.79
CA VAL A 419 2.08 -10.62 -19.47
C VAL A 419 1.00 -11.56 -18.98
N GLY A 420 -0.09 -10.99 -18.47
CA GLY A 420 -1.27 -11.68 -17.99
C GLY A 420 -2.48 -11.38 -18.85
N HIS A 421 -3.22 -12.42 -19.23
CA HIS A 421 -4.51 -12.30 -19.88
C HIS A 421 -5.61 -12.96 -19.04
N PHE A 422 -6.69 -12.22 -18.78
CA PHE A 422 -7.93 -12.81 -18.31
C PHE A 422 -8.86 -13.02 -19.52
N ILE A 423 -9.26 -14.28 -19.74
CA ILE A 423 -10.16 -14.66 -20.84
C ILE A 423 -11.45 -15.18 -20.21
N PRO A 424 -12.57 -14.45 -20.34
CA PRO A 424 -13.82 -14.85 -19.74
C PRO A 424 -14.35 -16.15 -20.36
N THR A 425 -14.81 -17.05 -19.48
CA THR A 425 -15.57 -18.23 -19.88
C THR A 425 -17.05 -17.97 -19.63
N LYS A 426 -17.92 -18.66 -20.37
CA LYS A 426 -19.36 -18.60 -20.07
C LYS A 426 -19.60 -19.19 -18.67
N SER A 427 -20.46 -18.54 -17.89
CA SER A 427 -20.93 -19.13 -16.63
C SER A 427 -21.58 -20.50 -16.94
N SER A 428 -21.16 -21.53 -16.21
CA SER A 428 -21.76 -22.84 -16.27
C SER A 428 -23.15 -22.92 -15.60
N LEU A 429 -23.67 -21.77 -15.17
CA LEU A 429 -25.02 -21.62 -14.61
C LEU A 429 -25.94 -21.08 -15.71
N GLY A 430 -26.39 -21.97 -16.59
CA GLY A 430 -27.44 -21.77 -17.62
C GLY A 430 -28.39 -22.93 -17.59
#